data_b3939d0e3bd9f6daa26d4e4dda9d52c9
#
_entry.id   b3939d0e3bd9f6daa26d4e4dda9d52c9
#
_cell.length_a   1.000
_cell.length_b   1.000
_cell.length_c   1.000
_cell.angle_alpha   90.00
_cell.angle_beta   90.00
_cell.angle_gamma   90.00
#
_symmetry.space_group_name_H-M   'P 1'
#
loop_
_entity.id
_entity.type
_entity.pdbx_description
1 polymer ?
#
loop_
_entity_poly.entity_id
_entity_poly.type
_entity_poly.pdbx_seq_one_letter_code
_entity_poly.pdbx_strand_id
1 'polypeptide(L)'
;MEMQRQAAYSSEKSSEMMHGMHGGKFPFRPFLFCSCVVKYYQPKTAEEGLLLKWFQHLRTVQHHRFLVLRHCWRVGLYRQGLTHDLSKFSPVEFAAGARYYQGNRSPNEIERREKGYSAAWLHHKGRNRHHLEYWIDYAADGSGMCGMKMPLKYVLEMFCDRVAASKTYRGAAYRDSDPYDYYARSVDHYIIHPETAQTLEYLLRVLRDEGEDRAFAEARRMLREQKKNR
;
A
#
# COMPACT_ATOMS: atom_id res chain seq x y z
N MET A 1 -8.37 -39.72 8.92
CA MET A 1 -9.69 -39.55 9.55
C MET A 1 -9.79 -38.34 10.49
N GLU A 2 -8.84 -37.44 10.48
CA GLU A 2 -8.79 -36.25 11.36
C GLU A 2 -9.16 -34.93 10.67
N MET A 3 -9.17 -34.90 9.36
CA MET A 3 -9.53 -33.71 8.57
C MET A 3 -11.04 -33.47 8.36
N GLN A 4 -11.89 -34.41 8.75
CA GLN A 4 -13.36 -34.28 8.61
C GLN A 4 -14.07 -33.80 9.88
N ARG A 5 -13.38 -33.70 11.01
CA ARG A 5 -13.98 -33.23 12.29
C ARG A 5 -13.86 -31.70 12.53
N GLN A 6 -13.06 -30.98 11.75
CA GLN A 6 -12.93 -29.51 11.90
C GLN A 6 -13.96 -28.72 11.09
N ALA A 7 -14.66 -29.33 10.14
CA ALA A 7 -15.67 -28.63 9.34
C ALA A 7 -17.05 -28.53 10.02
N ALA A 8 -17.33 -29.37 11.01
CA ALA A 8 -18.64 -29.39 11.69
C ALA A 8 -18.73 -28.42 12.88
N TYR A 9 -17.62 -27.95 13.45
CA TYR A 9 -17.62 -27.06 14.62
C TYR A 9 -17.79 -25.58 14.28
N SER A 10 -17.73 -25.21 13.00
CA SER A 10 -17.84 -23.81 12.54
C SER A 10 -19.25 -23.38 12.13
N SER A 11 -20.22 -24.29 12.05
CA SER A 11 -21.58 -23.97 11.57
C SER A 11 -22.58 -23.66 12.67
N GLU A 12 -22.32 -24.04 13.91
CA GLU A 12 -23.29 -23.84 15.02
C GLU A 12 -23.15 -22.51 15.77
N LYS A 13 -22.06 -21.75 15.62
CA LYS A 13 -21.86 -20.45 16.29
C LYS A 13 -22.39 -19.24 15.53
N SER A 14 -22.92 -19.40 14.34
CA SER A 14 -23.41 -18.25 13.52
C SER A 14 -24.89 -17.94 13.71
N SER A 15 -25.61 -18.71 14.54
CA SER A 15 -27.07 -18.60 14.69
C SER A 15 -27.53 -17.79 15.92
N GLU A 16 -26.67 -17.51 16.88
CA GLU A 16 -27.08 -16.92 18.16
C GLU A 16 -26.75 -15.44 18.39
N MET A 17 -26.25 -14.71 17.40
CA MET A 17 -25.89 -13.29 17.57
C MET A 17 -26.70 -12.31 16.70
N MET A 18 -27.98 -12.54 16.57
CA MET A 18 -28.92 -11.65 15.88
C MET A 18 -30.12 -11.24 16.72
N HIS A 19 -29.91 -10.85 17.97
CA HIS A 19 -30.94 -10.11 18.73
C HIS A 19 -30.29 -9.09 19.66
N GLY A 20 -30.55 -7.83 19.37
CA GLY A 20 -30.38 -6.72 20.31
C GLY A 20 -29.28 -5.74 19.95
N MET A 21 -29.66 -4.63 19.31
CA MET A 21 -29.30 -3.27 19.77
C MET A 21 -30.03 -2.20 18.93
N HIS A 22 -30.90 -1.49 19.62
CA HIS A 22 -31.58 -0.28 19.12
C HIS A 22 -30.65 0.94 19.09
N GLY A 23 -30.76 1.74 18.04
CA GLY A 23 -30.76 3.20 18.11
C GLY A 23 -29.40 3.91 18.14
N GLY A 24 -28.92 4.35 16.99
CA GLY A 24 -27.89 5.39 16.88
C GLY A 24 -27.75 5.89 15.44
N LYS A 25 -28.39 7.05 15.16
CA LYS A 25 -28.27 7.71 13.85
C LYS A 25 -26.85 8.25 13.65
N PHE A 26 -26.09 7.70 12.68
CA PHE A 26 -24.97 8.37 12.06
C PHE A 26 -25.20 8.48 10.55
N PRO A 27 -25.19 9.71 10.00
CA PRO A 27 -25.32 9.92 8.57
C PRO A 27 -23.97 9.75 7.88
N PHE A 28 -24.02 9.26 6.66
CA PHE A 28 -22.95 8.98 5.72
C PHE A 28 -22.37 7.55 5.78
N ARG A 29 -23.08 6.64 5.14
CA ARG A 29 -22.53 5.40 4.58
C ARG A 29 -22.47 5.52 3.06
N PRO A 30 -21.36 5.91 2.47
CA PRO A 30 -21.18 5.65 1.04
C PRO A 30 -20.52 4.28 0.85
N PHE A 31 -21.16 3.46 0.02
CA PHE A 31 -20.64 2.21 -0.55
C PHE A 31 -20.44 1.00 0.37
N LEU A 32 -21.52 0.58 1.03
CA LEU A 32 -21.69 -0.80 1.54
C LEU A 32 -22.45 -1.69 0.54
N PHE A 33 -22.13 -1.58 -0.77
CA PHE A 33 -22.62 -2.54 -1.73
C PHE A 33 -21.50 -3.53 -2.04
N CYS A 34 -21.75 -4.80 -1.73
CA CYS A 34 -21.12 -5.95 -2.34
C CYS A 34 -19.79 -6.51 -1.81
N SER A 35 -19.47 -6.39 -0.50
CA SER A 35 -18.33 -7.17 0.04
C SER A 35 -18.58 -8.69 0.04
N CYS A 36 -19.82 -9.12 0.25
CA CYS A 36 -20.17 -10.55 0.30
C CYS A 36 -20.34 -11.18 -1.08
N VAL A 37 -20.92 -10.46 -2.05
CA VAL A 37 -21.18 -11.03 -3.38
C VAL A 37 -19.88 -11.32 -4.14
N VAL A 38 -18.88 -10.45 -4.05
CA VAL A 38 -17.59 -10.64 -4.75
C VAL A 38 -16.77 -11.79 -4.18
N LYS A 39 -16.96 -12.14 -2.91
CA LYS A 39 -16.20 -13.20 -2.23
C LYS A 39 -16.64 -14.61 -2.62
N TYR A 40 -17.89 -14.78 -3.04
CA TYR A 40 -18.48 -16.09 -3.35
C TYR A 40 -18.88 -16.26 -4.82
N TYR A 41 -18.72 -15.22 -5.65
CA TYR A 41 -19.02 -15.31 -7.07
C TYR A 41 -17.95 -16.12 -7.79
N GLN A 42 -18.36 -17.23 -8.43
CA GLN A 42 -17.51 -18.03 -9.31
C GLN A 42 -17.81 -17.65 -10.75
N PRO A 43 -16.87 -17.04 -11.48
CA PRO A 43 -17.10 -16.65 -12.88
C PRO A 43 -17.32 -17.89 -13.73
N LYS A 44 -18.36 -17.85 -14.58
CA LYS A 44 -18.71 -18.95 -15.48
C LYS A 44 -17.95 -18.88 -16.81
N THR A 45 -17.41 -17.72 -17.17
CA THR A 45 -16.64 -17.50 -18.39
C THR A 45 -15.32 -16.79 -18.11
N ALA A 46 -14.37 -16.87 -19.04
CA ALA A 46 -13.11 -16.15 -18.94
C ALA A 46 -13.29 -14.62 -18.89
N GLU A 47 -14.30 -14.09 -19.60
CA GLU A 47 -14.65 -12.67 -19.62
C GLU A 47 -15.19 -12.22 -18.26
N GLU A 48 -16.10 -12.99 -17.66
CA GLU A 48 -16.59 -12.71 -16.31
C GLU A 48 -15.45 -12.72 -15.28
N GLY A 49 -14.51 -13.67 -15.42
CA GLY A 49 -13.31 -13.74 -14.59
C GLY A 49 -12.41 -12.52 -14.74
N LEU A 50 -12.27 -11.99 -15.94
CA LEU A 50 -11.50 -10.77 -16.19
C LEU A 50 -12.20 -9.55 -15.59
N LEU A 51 -13.49 -9.37 -15.79
CA LEU A 51 -14.27 -8.29 -15.21
C LEU A 51 -14.19 -8.30 -13.67
N LEU A 52 -14.30 -9.49 -13.09
CA LEU A 52 -14.16 -9.63 -11.63
C LEU A 52 -12.79 -9.15 -11.13
N LYS A 53 -11.70 -9.51 -11.82
CA LYS A 53 -10.34 -9.04 -11.50
C LYS A 53 -10.23 -7.51 -11.62
N TRP A 54 -10.86 -6.89 -12.61
CA TRP A 54 -10.90 -5.44 -12.78
C TRP A 54 -11.54 -4.75 -11.56
N PHE A 55 -12.69 -5.23 -11.11
CA PHE A 55 -13.37 -4.69 -9.92
C PHE A 55 -12.57 -4.90 -8.64
N GLN A 56 -12.00 -6.09 -8.48
CA GLN A 56 -11.17 -6.41 -7.31
C GLN A 56 -9.91 -5.54 -7.28
N HIS A 57 -9.25 -5.37 -8.42
CA HIS A 57 -8.09 -4.50 -8.56
C HIS A 57 -8.44 -3.04 -8.27
N LEU A 58 -9.53 -2.52 -8.87
CA LEU A 58 -10.02 -1.17 -8.60
C LEU A 58 -10.26 -0.94 -7.11
N ARG A 59 -10.94 -1.88 -6.45
CA ARG A 59 -11.21 -1.81 -5.01
C ARG A 59 -9.92 -1.79 -4.20
N THR A 60 -8.94 -2.62 -4.55
CA THR A 60 -7.63 -2.66 -3.87
C THR A 60 -6.89 -1.35 -4.04
N VAL A 61 -6.85 -0.78 -5.24
CA VAL A 61 -6.23 0.53 -5.51
C VAL A 61 -6.91 1.64 -4.70
N GLN A 62 -8.25 1.67 -4.70
CA GLN A 62 -9.00 2.69 -3.94
C GLN A 62 -8.79 2.55 -2.43
N HIS A 63 -8.80 1.32 -1.90
CA HIS A 63 -8.54 1.06 -0.48
C HIS A 63 -7.14 1.52 -0.08
N HIS A 64 -6.13 1.13 -0.85
CA HIS A 64 -4.74 1.56 -0.63
C HIS A 64 -4.61 3.08 -0.64
N ARG A 65 -5.13 3.76 -1.68
CA ARG A 65 -5.11 5.22 -1.77
C ARG A 65 -5.82 5.91 -0.61
N PHE A 66 -6.93 5.36 -0.14
CA PHE A 66 -7.63 5.87 1.04
C PHE A 66 -6.77 5.76 2.31
N LEU A 67 -6.05 4.65 2.51
CA LEU A 67 -5.11 4.50 3.61
C LEU A 67 -3.97 5.52 3.52
N VAL A 68 -3.36 5.68 2.33
CA VAL A 68 -2.30 6.67 2.12
C VAL A 68 -2.81 8.09 2.38
N LEU A 69 -4.00 8.43 1.89
CA LEU A 69 -4.63 9.73 2.16
C LEU A 69 -4.74 9.98 3.67
N ARG A 70 -5.26 9.02 4.44
CA ARG A 70 -5.35 9.11 5.90
C ARG A 70 -4.00 9.30 6.57
N HIS A 71 -3.00 8.52 6.16
CA HIS A 71 -1.64 8.59 6.68
C HIS A 71 -1.00 9.94 6.36
N CYS A 72 -1.07 10.38 5.13
CA CYS A 72 -0.57 11.69 4.71
C CYS A 72 -1.27 12.84 5.44
N TRP A 73 -2.56 12.71 5.74
CA TRP A 73 -3.31 13.69 6.53
C TRP A 73 -2.77 13.81 7.95
N ARG A 74 -2.46 12.69 8.60
CA ARG A 74 -1.84 12.66 9.94
C ARG A 74 -0.48 13.38 9.98
N VAL A 75 0.30 13.23 8.92
CA VAL A 75 1.63 13.89 8.78
C VAL A 75 1.50 15.37 8.43
N GLY A 76 0.42 15.79 7.72
CA GLY A 76 0.23 17.14 7.20
C GLY A 76 0.66 17.30 5.74
N LEU A 77 0.68 16.21 4.97
CA LEU A 77 0.98 16.10 3.54
C LEU A 77 -0.32 16.04 2.71
N TYR A 78 -1.20 17.03 2.87
CA TYR A 78 -2.56 17.01 2.30
C TYR A 78 -2.58 16.85 0.78
N ARG A 79 -1.74 17.63 0.07
CA ARG A 79 -1.68 17.59 -1.39
C ARG A 79 -1.19 16.23 -1.88
N GLN A 80 -0.12 15.70 -1.28
CA GLN A 80 0.43 14.39 -1.62
C GLN A 80 -0.62 13.28 -1.41
N GLY A 81 -1.30 13.28 -0.26
CA GLY A 81 -2.35 12.30 0.00
C GLY A 81 -3.48 12.31 -1.03
N LEU A 82 -3.91 13.48 -1.48
CA LEU A 82 -4.95 13.62 -2.52
C LEU A 82 -4.49 13.14 -3.89
N THR A 83 -3.24 13.45 -4.26
CA THR A 83 -2.69 13.16 -5.60
C THR A 83 -1.92 11.84 -5.68
N HIS A 84 -1.75 11.15 -4.54
CA HIS A 84 -1.01 9.90 -4.47
C HIS A 84 -1.52 8.90 -5.50
N ASP A 85 -0.60 8.36 -6.27
CA ASP A 85 -0.85 7.25 -7.19
C ASP A 85 -2.02 7.46 -8.18
N LEU A 86 -2.31 8.68 -8.58
CA LEU A 86 -3.30 8.94 -9.63
C LEU A 86 -2.92 8.25 -10.95
N SER A 87 -1.65 8.03 -11.20
CA SER A 87 -1.15 7.31 -12.38
C SER A 87 -1.68 5.88 -12.48
N LYS A 88 -2.04 5.24 -11.35
CA LYS A 88 -2.63 3.89 -11.32
C LYS A 88 -3.95 3.77 -12.08
N PHE A 89 -4.62 4.90 -12.36
CA PHE A 89 -5.82 4.93 -13.20
C PHE A 89 -5.51 5.13 -14.69
N SER A 90 -4.24 5.29 -15.07
CA SER A 90 -3.86 5.29 -16.47
C SER A 90 -4.09 3.91 -17.10
N PRO A 91 -4.42 3.84 -18.42
CA PRO A 91 -4.62 2.55 -19.09
C PRO A 91 -3.42 1.60 -18.95
N VAL A 92 -2.19 2.14 -18.98
CA VAL A 92 -0.95 1.36 -18.89
C VAL A 92 -0.85 0.63 -17.55
N GLU A 93 -1.10 1.34 -16.44
CA GLU A 93 -0.98 0.74 -15.10
C GLU A 93 -2.22 -0.07 -14.74
N PHE A 94 -3.42 0.46 -15.05
CA PHE A 94 -4.67 -0.17 -14.62
C PHE A 94 -4.93 -1.50 -15.34
N ALA A 95 -4.73 -1.55 -16.67
CA ALA A 95 -4.93 -2.78 -17.42
C ALA A 95 -3.95 -3.89 -17.01
N ALA A 96 -2.67 -3.54 -16.84
CA ALA A 96 -1.68 -4.49 -16.33
C ALA A 96 -2.01 -4.93 -14.90
N GLY A 97 -2.38 -3.96 -14.03
CA GLY A 97 -2.80 -4.22 -12.67
C GLY A 97 -3.96 -5.21 -12.58
N ALA A 98 -5.00 -5.03 -13.39
CA ALA A 98 -6.15 -5.92 -13.43
C ALA A 98 -5.79 -7.31 -14.00
N ARG A 99 -4.98 -7.35 -15.07
CA ARG A 99 -4.54 -8.62 -15.70
C ARG A 99 -3.77 -9.50 -14.72
N TYR A 100 -2.82 -8.91 -13.97
CA TYR A 100 -1.92 -9.62 -13.06
C TYR A 100 -2.42 -9.67 -11.61
N TYR A 101 -3.65 -9.25 -11.35
CA TYR A 101 -4.22 -9.22 -10.01
C TYR A 101 -4.35 -10.61 -9.38
N GLN A 102 -3.83 -10.75 -8.16
CA GLN A 102 -3.92 -11.96 -7.33
C GLN A 102 -4.46 -11.70 -5.92
N GLY A 103 -4.64 -10.43 -5.53
CA GLY A 103 -5.19 -10.03 -4.23
C GLY A 103 -4.21 -10.01 -3.06
N ASN A 104 -3.16 -10.83 -3.08
CA ASN A 104 -2.23 -11.02 -1.95
C ASN A 104 -0.82 -10.46 -2.18
N ARG A 105 -0.55 -9.91 -3.37
CA ARG A 105 0.72 -9.29 -3.75
C ARG A 105 0.56 -8.27 -4.86
N SER A 106 1.61 -7.49 -5.10
CA SER A 106 1.61 -6.48 -6.16
C SER A 106 1.50 -7.13 -7.55
N PRO A 107 0.57 -6.66 -8.41
CA PRO A 107 0.50 -7.10 -9.80
C PRO A 107 1.80 -6.88 -10.59
N ASN A 108 2.55 -5.82 -10.25
CA ASN A 108 3.85 -5.51 -10.89
C ASN A 108 4.89 -6.62 -10.67
N GLU A 109 4.83 -7.30 -9.52
CA GLU A 109 5.71 -8.44 -9.24
C GLU A 109 5.39 -9.61 -10.17
N ILE A 110 4.11 -9.88 -10.40
CA ILE A 110 3.67 -10.97 -11.27
C ILE A 110 4.02 -10.67 -12.73
N GLU A 111 3.77 -9.42 -13.19
CA GLU A 111 4.17 -9.00 -14.53
C GLU A 111 5.69 -9.17 -14.73
N ARG A 112 6.51 -8.79 -13.73
CA ARG A 112 7.97 -8.92 -13.80
C ARG A 112 8.42 -10.37 -13.88
N ARG A 113 7.77 -11.28 -13.14
CA ARG A 113 8.08 -12.73 -13.18
C ARG A 113 7.73 -13.34 -14.53
N GLU A 114 6.63 -12.89 -15.16
CA GLU A 114 6.18 -13.41 -16.45
C GLU A 114 6.99 -12.88 -17.63
N LYS A 115 7.31 -11.55 -17.60
CA LYS A 115 7.92 -10.86 -18.76
C LYS A 115 9.38 -10.49 -18.58
N GLY A 116 9.98 -10.72 -17.40
CA GLY A 116 11.33 -10.25 -17.05
C GLY A 116 11.36 -8.79 -16.56
N TYR A 117 10.30 -8.00 -16.82
CA TYR A 117 10.16 -6.62 -16.36
C TYR A 117 8.68 -6.27 -16.16
N SER A 118 8.40 -5.13 -15.54
CA SER A 118 7.04 -4.61 -15.43
C SER A 118 6.94 -3.24 -16.11
N ALA A 119 6.20 -3.17 -17.21
CA ALA A 119 5.93 -1.92 -17.91
C ALA A 119 5.07 -0.97 -17.05
N ALA A 120 4.11 -1.53 -16.31
CA ALA A 120 3.31 -0.77 -15.37
C ALA A 120 4.17 -0.14 -14.27
N TRP A 121 5.15 -0.87 -13.73
CA TRP A 121 6.07 -0.32 -12.74
C TRP A 121 6.99 0.76 -13.30
N LEU A 122 7.55 0.57 -14.50
CA LEU A 122 8.36 1.58 -15.16
C LEU A 122 7.59 2.89 -15.38
N HIS A 123 6.32 2.78 -15.82
CA HIS A 123 5.43 3.93 -15.97
C HIS A 123 5.15 4.59 -14.61
N HIS A 124 4.87 3.78 -13.58
CA HIS A 124 4.52 4.23 -12.25
C HIS A 124 5.65 4.98 -11.55
N LYS A 125 6.84 4.35 -11.43
CA LYS A 125 7.98 4.93 -10.74
C LYS A 125 8.48 6.23 -11.38
N GLY A 126 8.35 6.37 -12.69
CA GLY A 126 8.76 7.57 -13.41
C GLY A 126 7.81 8.77 -13.21
N ARG A 127 6.62 8.58 -12.63
CA ARG A 127 5.61 9.62 -12.39
C ARG A 127 5.36 9.92 -10.92
N ASN A 128 5.79 9.05 -10.04
CA ASN A 128 5.50 9.14 -8.61
C ASN A 128 6.79 9.36 -7.81
N ARG A 129 6.98 10.61 -7.35
CA ARG A 129 8.21 11.06 -6.68
C ARG A 129 8.43 10.49 -5.29
N HIS A 130 7.46 9.78 -4.72
CA HIS A 130 7.64 9.05 -3.47
C HIS A 130 8.34 7.70 -3.64
N HIS A 131 8.57 7.25 -4.88
CA HIS A 131 9.40 6.08 -5.17
C HIS A 131 10.87 6.47 -5.28
N LEU A 132 11.75 5.69 -4.61
CA LEU A 132 13.19 5.94 -4.59
C LEU A 132 13.81 5.86 -5.99
N GLU A 133 13.27 5.01 -6.87
CA GLU A 133 13.74 4.81 -8.24
C GLU A 133 13.52 6.02 -9.16
N TYR A 134 12.66 6.97 -8.79
CA TYR A 134 12.55 8.27 -9.45
C TYR A 134 13.80 9.12 -9.25
N TRP A 135 14.55 8.90 -8.16
CA TRP A 135 15.69 9.67 -7.71
C TRP A 135 17.03 8.99 -8.00
N ILE A 136 17.09 8.17 -9.04
CA ILE A 136 18.32 7.54 -9.50
C ILE A 136 18.83 8.31 -10.71
N ASP A 137 20.10 8.73 -10.65
CA ASP A 137 20.79 9.46 -11.74
C ASP A 137 22.25 9.02 -11.81
N TYR A 138 22.96 9.52 -12.80
CA TYR A 138 24.40 9.32 -12.93
C TYR A 138 25.16 10.13 -11.89
N ALA A 139 26.16 9.52 -11.27
CA ALA A 139 27.06 10.21 -10.38
C ALA A 139 27.96 11.19 -11.15
N ALA A 140 28.16 12.39 -10.59
CA ALA A 140 28.94 13.43 -11.22
C ALA A 140 30.45 13.06 -11.43
N ASP A 141 30.95 12.12 -10.63
CA ASP A 141 32.30 11.60 -10.67
C ASP A 141 32.49 10.44 -11.67
N GLY A 142 31.45 10.06 -12.40
CA GLY A 142 31.46 8.94 -13.35
C GLY A 142 31.46 7.55 -12.73
N SER A 143 31.21 7.41 -11.43
CA SER A 143 31.17 6.12 -10.73
C SER A 143 29.93 5.26 -11.07
N GLY A 144 29.02 5.75 -11.93
CA GLY A 144 27.85 5.02 -12.38
C GLY A 144 26.53 5.60 -11.84
N MET A 145 25.54 4.73 -11.63
CA MET A 145 24.21 5.12 -11.12
C MET A 145 24.25 5.28 -9.61
N CYS A 146 23.68 6.36 -9.12
CA CYS A 146 23.57 6.62 -7.67
C CYS A 146 22.21 7.21 -7.29
N GLY A 147 21.85 7.09 -6.02
CA GLY A 147 20.63 7.67 -5.47
C GLY A 147 20.81 9.15 -5.17
N MET A 148 19.90 9.99 -5.68
CA MET A 148 19.82 11.40 -5.34
C MET A 148 19.01 11.59 -4.04
N LYS A 149 19.37 12.61 -3.26
CA LYS A 149 18.67 12.93 -2.01
C LYS A 149 17.23 13.31 -2.28
N MET A 150 16.31 12.56 -1.72
CA MET A 150 14.88 12.84 -1.80
C MET A 150 14.51 14.01 -0.89
N PRO A 151 13.70 14.98 -1.36
CA PRO A 151 13.10 15.97 -0.47
C PRO A 151 12.24 15.29 0.61
N LEU A 152 12.36 15.74 1.86
CA LEU A 152 11.72 15.10 3.02
C LEU A 152 10.23 14.78 2.80
N LYS A 153 9.47 15.68 2.17
CA LYS A 153 8.04 15.45 1.89
C LYS A 153 7.75 14.16 1.12
N TYR A 154 8.65 13.75 0.23
CA TYR A 154 8.51 12.52 -0.55
C TYR A 154 9.00 11.29 0.21
N VAL A 155 9.99 11.44 1.09
CA VAL A 155 10.38 10.38 2.04
C VAL A 155 9.23 10.08 3.00
N LEU A 156 8.56 11.12 3.52
CA LEU A 156 7.41 10.96 4.39
C LEU A 156 6.19 10.37 3.65
N GLU A 157 5.98 10.73 2.38
CA GLU A 157 4.96 10.11 1.54
C GLU A 157 5.27 8.64 1.29
N MET A 158 6.53 8.28 0.98
CA MET A 158 7.00 6.89 0.85
C MET A 158 6.79 6.08 2.14
N PHE A 159 7.04 6.68 3.32
CA PHE A 159 6.74 6.06 4.60
C PHE A 159 5.24 5.76 4.73
N CYS A 160 4.37 6.75 4.46
CA CYS A 160 2.92 6.58 4.49
C CYS A 160 2.43 5.49 3.54
N ASP A 161 3.01 5.43 2.33
CA ASP A 161 2.71 4.43 1.31
C ASP A 161 3.10 3.02 1.76
N ARG A 162 4.31 2.82 2.31
CA ARG A 162 4.77 1.51 2.80
C ARG A 162 3.89 0.95 3.92
N VAL A 163 3.46 1.81 4.85
CA VAL A 163 2.50 1.41 5.91
C VAL A 163 1.17 1.02 5.29
N ALA A 164 0.64 1.82 4.36
CA ALA A 164 -0.63 1.54 3.68
C ALA A 164 -0.56 0.27 2.83
N ALA A 165 0.54 0.04 2.10
CA ALA A 165 0.75 -1.17 1.31
C ALA A 165 0.77 -2.41 2.20
N SER A 166 1.51 -2.39 3.31
CA SER A 166 1.54 -3.48 4.28
C SER A 166 0.15 -3.80 4.83
N LYS A 167 -0.63 -2.78 5.22
CA LYS A 167 -2.02 -2.94 5.66
C LYS A 167 -2.93 -3.51 4.57
N THR A 168 -2.75 -3.06 3.33
CA THR A 168 -3.55 -3.51 2.20
C THR A 168 -3.36 -4.98 1.91
N TYR A 169 -2.11 -5.47 1.92
CA TYR A 169 -1.80 -6.85 1.57
C TYR A 169 -1.86 -7.83 2.75
N ARG A 170 -1.62 -7.36 3.97
CA ARG A 170 -1.67 -8.19 5.17
C ARG A 170 -3.07 -8.23 5.82
N GLY A 171 -3.90 -7.21 5.57
CA GLY A 171 -5.24 -7.13 6.15
C GLY A 171 -5.23 -7.25 7.67
N ALA A 172 -6.02 -8.18 8.21
CA ALA A 172 -6.10 -8.41 9.66
C ALA A 172 -4.80 -8.99 10.29
N ALA A 173 -3.88 -9.52 9.47
CA ALA A 173 -2.60 -10.03 9.93
C ALA A 173 -1.50 -8.96 9.97
N TYR A 174 -1.82 -7.69 9.70
CA TYR A 174 -0.87 -6.58 9.75
C TYR A 174 -0.29 -6.39 11.14
N ARG A 175 1.01 -6.13 11.19
CA ARG A 175 1.77 -5.74 12.38
C ARG A 175 2.60 -4.51 12.06
N ASP A 176 2.87 -3.67 13.04
CA ASP A 176 3.68 -2.46 12.87
C ASP A 176 5.14 -2.76 12.49
N SER A 177 5.61 -3.99 12.70
CA SER A 177 6.91 -4.46 12.22
C SER A 177 6.95 -4.77 10.71
N ASP A 178 5.81 -5.10 10.07
CA ASP A 178 5.78 -5.57 8.69
C ASP A 178 6.44 -4.61 7.67
N PRO A 179 6.24 -3.26 7.75
CA PRO A 179 6.91 -2.33 6.84
C PRO A 179 8.42 -2.29 7.00
N TYR A 180 8.92 -2.39 8.25
CA TYR A 180 10.36 -2.47 8.52
C TYR A 180 10.95 -3.80 8.03
N ASP A 181 10.28 -4.92 8.31
CA ASP A 181 10.74 -6.25 7.90
C ASP A 181 10.82 -6.38 6.37
N TYR A 182 9.88 -5.75 5.65
CA TYR A 182 9.93 -5.68 4.19
C TYR A 182 11.11 -4.83 3.71
N TYR A 183 11.34 -3.67 4.32
CA TYR A 183 12.47 -2.78 4.00
C TYR A 183 13.81 -3.47 4.23
N ALA A 184 14.01 -4.06 5.41
CA ALA A 184 15.26 -4.70 5.80
C ALA A 184 15.68 -5.86 4.87
N ARG A 185 14.71 -6.61 4.33
CA ARG A 185 15.00 -7.67 3.34
C ARG A 185 15.41 -7.15 1.96
N SER A 186 15.14 -5.89 1.66
CA SER A 186 15.30 -5.34 0.31
C SER A 186 16.35 -4.22 0.24
N VAL A 187 16.80 -3.68 1.38
CA VAL A 187 17.63 -2.47 1.44
C VAL A 187 18.95 -2.62 0.68
N ASP A 188 19.58 -3.79 0.74
CA ASP A 188 20.86 -4.06 0.06
C ASP A 188 20.74 -4.04 -1.48
N HIS A 189 19.52 -4.11 -2.00
CA HIS A 189 19.24 -4.03 -3.44
C HIS A 189 18.80 -2.63 -3.91
N TYR A 190 18.72 -1.66 -2.99
CA TYR A 190 18.27 -0.31 -3.33
C TYR A 190 19.45 0.60 -3.71
N ILE A 191 19.29 1.31 -4.82
CA ILE A 191 20.11 2.48 -5.13
C ILE A 191 19.41 3.67 -4.47
N ILE A 192 19.81 4.02 -3.25
CA ILE A 192 19.18 5.04 -2.43
C ILE A 192 20.23 5.95 -1.79
N HIS A 193 19.97 7.26 -1.73
CA HIS A 193 20.84 8.21 -1.05
C HIS A 193 20.91 7.91 0.46
N PRO A 194 22.09 7.94 1.11
CA PRO A 194 22.26 7.58 2.52
C PRO A 194 21.34 8.32 3.48
N GLU A 195 21.19 9.65 3.35
CA GLU A 195 20.29 10.41 4.21
C GLU A 195 18.80 10.07 4.00
N THR A 196 18.42 9.71 2.77
CA THR A 196 17.07 9.21 2.46
C THR A 196 16.82 7.88 3.15
N ALA A 197 17.78 6.96 3.05
CA ALA A 197 17.73 5.65 3.70
C ALA A 197 17.64 5.80 5.22
N GLN A 198 18.51 6.59 5.84
CA GLN A 198 18.51 6.85 7.28
C GLN A 198 17.16 7.42 7.77
N THR A 199 16.60 8.39 7.05
CA THR A 199 15.31 9.00 7.41
C THR A 199 14.17 8.00 7.33
N LEU A 200 14.10 7.22 6.25
CA LEU A 200 13.08 6.21 6.07
C LEU A 200 13.20 5.10 7.13
N GLU A 201 14.41 4.58 7.30
CA GLU A 201 14.69 3.51 8.25
C GLU A 201 14.36 3.94 9.69
N TYR A 202 14.74 5.15 10.08
CA TYR A 202 14.41 5.72 11.38
C TYR A 202 12.90 5.68 11.65
N LEU A 203 12.07 6.17 10.71
CA LEU A 203 10.61 6.17 10.86
C LEU A 203 10.02 4.76 10.90
N LEU A 204 10.58 3.83 10.12
CA LEU A 204 10.14 2.44 10.13
C LEU A 204 10.51 1.72 11.45
N ARG A 205 11.66 2.06 12.05
CA ARG A 205 12.05 1.58 13.39
C ARG A 205 11.13 2.14 14.47
N VAL A 206 10.85 3.44 14.46
CA VAL A 206 9.89 4.04 15.40
C VAL A 206 8.51 3.38 15.26
N LEU A 207 8.06 3.10 14.04
CA LEU A 207 6.81 2.37 13.81
C LEU A 207 6.84 0.98 14.44
N ARG A 208 7.91 0.21 14.23
CA ARG A 208 8.06 -1.15 14.74
C ARG A 208 8.11 -1.18 16.27
N ASP A 209 8.86 -0.26 16.87
CA ASP A 209 9.25 -0.32 18.28
C ASP A 209 8.29 0.48 19.18
N GLU A 210 7.70 1.57 18.69
CA GLU A 210 6.88 2.50 19.47
C GLU A 210 5.43 2.62 18.92
N GLY A 211 5.12 1.96 17.81
CA GLY A 211 3.80 1.89 17.21
C GLY A 211 3.44 3.06 16.29
N GLU A 212 2.29 2.92 15.67
CA GLU A 212 1.83 3.79 14.58
C GLU A 212 1.65 5.25 15.01
N ASP A 213 1.05 5.50 16.18
CA ASP A 213 0.76 6.86 16.62
C ASP A 213 2.04 7.67 16.84
N ARG A 214 3.05 7.04 17.42
CA ARG A 214 4.36 7.68 17.66
C ARG A 214 5.08 7.95 16.35
N ALA A 215 5.12 6.97 15.43
CA ALA A 215 5.78 7.14 14.14
C ALA A 215 5.17 8.27 13.30
N PHE A 216 3.84 8.38 13.25
CA PHE A 216 3.17 9.45 12.52
C PHE A 216 3.31 10.82 13.20
N ALA A 217 3.34 10.88 14.54
CA ALA A 217 3.65 12.11 15.27
C ALA A 217 5.07 12.59 14.96
N GLU A 218 6.02 11.68 14.91
CA GLU A 218 7.41 11.95 14.57
C GLU A 218 7.58 12.44 13.14
N ALA A 219 6.97 11.76 12.16
CA ALA A 219 6.94 12.20 10.77
C ALA A 219 6.37 13.62 10.62
N ARG A 220 5.30 13.93 11.36
CA ARG A 220 4.70 15.27 11.38
C ARG A 220 5.64 16.31 12.02
N ARG A 221 6.35 15.96 13.09
CA ARG A 221 7.35 16.81 13.74
C ARG A 221 8.45 17.19 12.76
N MET A 222 9.06 16.20 12.09
CA MET A 222 10.11 16.41 11.09
C MET A 222 9.66 17.36 9.97
N LEU A 223 8.43 17.20 9.46
CA LEU A 223 7.88 18.09 8.42
C LEU A 223 7.71 19.54 8.92
N ARG A 224 7.28 19.71 10.16
CA ARG A 224 7.10 21.06 10.78
C ARG A 224 8.44 21.75 10.98
N GLU A 225 9.44 21.04 11.47
CA GLU A 225 10.79 21.57 11.68
C GLU A 225 11.43 22.00 10.36
N GLN A 226 11.32 21.17 9.32
CA GLN A 226 11.80 21.58 7.99
C GLN A 226 11.15 22.85 7.47
N LYS A 227 9.85 23.08 7.77
CA LYS A 227 9.14 24.30 7.35
C LYS A 227 9.58 25.54 8.14
N LYS A 228 10.01 25.38 9.40
CA LYS A 228 10.51 26.50 10.23
C LYS A 228 11.91 26.95 9.83
N ASN A 229 12.72 26.01 9.28
CA ASN A 229 14.10 26.25 8.91
C ASN A 229 14.27 26.69 7.44
N ARG A 230 13.18 26.97 6.74
CA ARG A 230 13.13 27.54 5.38
C ARG A 230 12.74 29.00 5.41
#